data_86d889e8b6ddb435e287d733c606cd83
#
_entry.id   86d889e8b6ddb435e287d733c606cd83
#
_cell.length_a   1.000
_cell.length_b   1.000
_cell.length_c   1.000
_cell.angle_alpha   90.00
_cell.angle_beta   90.00
_cell.angle_gamma   90.00
#
_symmetry.space_group_name_H-M   'P 1'
#
loop_
_entity.id
_entity.type
_entity.pdbx_description
1 polymer ?
#
loop_
_entity_poly.entity_id
_entity_poly.type
_entity_poly.pdbx_seq_one_letter_code
_entity_poly.pdbx_strand_id
1 'polypeptide(L)'
;MTQEEFALQIRAGIPDELPEPQPYDETVNHAPRRKDILTAEEKKLALRNALRYFPAKFHATLAPEFAEELRKYGRIYMYRFRPRYEMYARPIDEYPHRSRQAAAIMLMIQNNLNPAVAQHPHELIVYGGNGAAFQNWAQYLLTMKYLSEMTDEQTLVMYSGHPLGLFPSHRNAPRVVVTNGMVIPNYSKPDDWERMNALGVSQYGQMTAGSYMYIGPQGIVHGTTITVLNAARKKLADYPERKDIHGMLFVSSGLGGMTG
;
A
#
# COMPACT_ATOMS: atom_id res chain seq x y z
N MET A 1 -2.02 -19.69 -13.00
CA MET A 1 -1.50 -19.91 -11.63
C MET A 1 -2.59 -20.57 -10.82
N THR A 2 -2.28 -21.68 -10.17
CA THR A 2 -3.21 -22.35 -9.25
C THR A 2 -3.30 -21.60 -7.92
N GLN A 3 -4.34 -21.89 -7.12
CA GLN A 3 -4.48 -21.31 -5.77
C GLN A 3 -3.30 -21.72 -4.85
N GLU A 4 -2.79 -22.92 -5.01
CA GLU A 4 -1.65 -23.40 -4.22
C GLU A 4 -0.35 -22.66 -4.57
N GLU A 5 -0.08 -22.45 -5.86
CA GLU A 5 1.08 -21.65 -6.32
C GLU A 5 0.99 -20.21 -5.82
N PHE A 6 -0.20 -19.62 -5.85
CA PHE A 6 -0.44 -18.27 -5.31
C PHE A 6 -0.16 -18.22 -3.80
N ALA A 7 -0.69 -19.19 -3.05
CA ALA A 7 -0.48 -19.26 -1.61
C ALA A 7 0.99 -19.46 -1.24
N LEU A 8 1.72 -20.29 -1.99
CA LEU A 8 3.15 -20.49 -1.80
C LEU A 8 3.95 -19.20 -2.03
N GLN A 9 3.66 -18.46 -3.10
CA GLN A 9 4.35 -17.18 -3.36
C GLN A 9 4.11 -16.16 -2.25
N ILE A 10 2.90 -16.05 -1.71
CA ILE A 10 2.61 -15.15 -0.59
C ILE A 10 3.39 -15.55 0.66
N ARG A 11 3.39 -16.85 1.01
CA ARG A 11 4.09 -17.34 2.20
C ARG A 11 5.61 -17.23 2.10
N ALA A 12 6.15 -17.34 0.91
CA ALA A 12 7.59 -17.17 0.69
C ALA A 12 8.06 -15.75 1.04
N GLY A 13 7.27 -14.73 0.73
CA GLY A 13 7.70 -13.34 0.89
C GLY A 13 8.84 -13.02 -0.07
N ILE A 14 9.96 -12.52 0.44
CA ILE A 14 11.17 -12.32 -0.37
C ILE A 14 11.75 -13.70 -0.71
N PRO A 15 11.95 -14.01 -2.01
CA PRO A 15 12.44 -15.33 -2.41
C PRO A 15 13.87 -15.62 -1.91
N ASP A 16 14.15 -16.89 -1.62
CA ASP A 16 15.48 -17.36 -1.20
C ASP A 16 16.49 -17.36 -2.35
N GLU A 17 16.02 -17.31 -3.59
CA GLU A 17 16.80 -17.18 -4.82
C GLU A 17 16.36 -15.94 -5.58
N LEU A 18 17.29 -15.33 -6.33
CA LEU A 18 16.96 -14.17 -7.14
C LEU A 18 16.05 -14.58 -8.32
N PRO A 19 14.86 -14.02 -8.41
CA PRO A 19 14.04 -14.21 -9.60
C PRO A 19 14.72 -13.56 -10.82
N GLU A 20 14.41 -14.03 -12.02
CA GLU A 20 14.86 -13.39 -13.24
C GLU A 20 14.33 -11.94 -13.31
N PRO A 21 15.14 -10.99 -13.83
CA PRO A 21 14.70 -9.63 -14.07
C PRO A 21 13.43 -9.61 -14.91
N GLN A 22 12.50 -8.72 -14.56
CA GLN A 22 11.30 -8.55 -15.36
C GLN A 22 11.52 -7.48 -16.43
N PRO A 23 11.07 -7.71 -17.68
CA PRO A 23 11.14 -6.69 -18.71
C PRO A 23 10.28 -5.49 -18.32
N TYR A 24 10.69 -4.32 -18.77
CA TYR A 24 9.86 -3.13 -18.67
C TYR A 24 8.66 -3.25 -19.61
N ASP A 25 7.48 -3.11 -19.07
CA ASP A 25 6.22 -3.26 -19.80
C ASP A 25 5.66 -1.88 -20.17
N GLU A 26 5.87 -1.47 -21.42
CA GLU A 26 5.43 -0.16 -21.93
C GLU A 26 3.91 -0.01 -22.03
N THR A 27 3.15 -1.10 -21.89
CA THR A 27 1.68 -1.06 -21.95
C THR A 27 1.04 -0.58 -20.64
N VAL A 28 1.82 -0.53 -19.56
CA VAL A 28 1.37 -0.11 -18.25
C VAL A 28 1.55 1.39 -18.08
N ASN A 29 0.61 2.04 -17.40
CA ASN A 29 0.73 3.43 -17.01
C ASN A 29 1.78 3.59 -15.90
N HIS A 30 3.01 3.87 -16.28
CA HIS A 30 4.13 4.06 -15.34
C HIS A 30 4.12 5.44 -14.69
N ALA A 31 4.62 5.50 -13.46
CA ALA A 31 4.84 6.76 -12.78
C ALA A 31 5.89 7.61 -13.49
N PRO A 32 5.72 8.94 -13.55
CA PRO A 32 6.73 9.82 -14.10
C PRO A 32 8.02 9.72 -13.28
N ARG A 33 9.14 9.95 -13.95
CA ARG A 33 10.45 10.03 -13.28
C ARG A 33 10.39 11.04 -12.13
N ARG A 34 10.84 10.63 -10.96
CA ARG A 34 10.93 11.49 -9.78
C ARG A 34 12.16 12.39 -9.84
N LYS A 35 12.09 13.50 -9.12
CA LYS A 35 13.20 14.46 -9.01
C LYS A 35 14.45 13.77 -8.46
N ASP A 36 15.59 13.97 -9.11
CA ASP A 36 16.90 13.57 -8.59
C ASP A 36 17.37 14.61 -7.56
N ILE A 37 17.16 14.30 -6.30
CA ILE A 37 17.37 15.22 -5.17
C ILE A 37 18.52 14.76 -4.25
N LEU A 38 19.02 13.54 -4.45
CA LEU A 38 20.03 12.96 -3.58
C LEU A 38 21.45 13.36 -4.02
N THR A 39 22.28 13.68 -3.03
CA THR A 39 23.74 13.79 -3.23
C THR A 39 24.36 12.42 -3.52
N ALA A 40 25.61 12.39 -3.95
CA ALA A 40 26.33 11.14 -4.23
C ALA A 40 26.42 10.22 -2.98
N GLU A 41 26.66 10.81 -1.81
CA GLU A 41 26.70 10.03 -0.54
C GLU A 41 25.31 9.52 -0.15
N GLU A 42 24.27 10.28 -0.38
CA GLU A 42 22.90 9.85 -0.11
C GLU A 42 22.44 8.76 -1.08
N LYS A 43 22.89 8.76 -2.33
CA LYS A 43 22.65 7.64 -3.26
C LYS A 43 23.25 6.34 -2.74
N LYS A 44 24.46 6.38 -2.15
CA LYS A 44 25.04 5.20 -1.48
C LYS A 44 24.23 4.76 -0.27
N LEU A 45 23.70 5.73 0.49
CA LEU A 45 22.82 5.41 1.63
C LEU A 45 21.50 4.79 1.17
N ALA A 46 20.88 5.32 0.12
CA ALA A 46 19.67 4.75 -0.47
C ALA A 46 19.88 3.29 -0.90
N LEU A 47 21.00 2.99 -1.55
CA LEU A 47 21.36 1.62 -1.93
C LEU A 47 21.53 0.71 -0.70
N ARG A 48 22.22 1.17 0.35
CA ARG A 48 22.36 0.41 1.60
C ARG A 48 20.99 0.14 2.24
N ASN A 49 20.11 1.12 2.24
CA ASN A 49 18.75 0.97 2.76
C ASN A 49 17.93 -0.04 1.95
N ALA A 50 18.09 -0.06 0.63
CA ALA A 50 17.42 -1.02 -0.24
C ALA A 50 17.97 -2.44 -0.06
N LEU A 51 19.27 -2.59 0.03
CA LEU A 51 19.94 -3.90 0.14
C LEU A 51 19.67 -4.61 1.48
N ARG A 52 19.28 -3.90 2.53
CA ARG A 52 18.98 -4.50 3.86
C ARG A 52 17.86 -5.54 3.85
N TYR A 53 17.01 -5.54 2.83
CA TYR A 53 15.96 -6.54 2.68
C TYR A 53 16.48 -7.92 2.22
N PHE A 54 17.72 -7.99 1.76
CA PHE A 54 18.26 -9.15 1.06
C PHE A 54 19.52 -9.70 1.73
N PRO A 55 19.73 -11.03 1.67
CA PRO A 55 20.98 -11.63 2.08
C PRO A 55 22.19 -11.06 1.35
N ALA A 56 23.33 -10.96 2.04
CA ALA A 56 24.56 -10.38 1.50
C ALA A 56 25.03 -11.03 0.18
N LYS A 57 24.75 -12.33 -0.02
CA LYS A 57 25.07 -13.07 -1.27
C LYS A 57 24.47 -12.44 -2.53
N PHE A 58 23.39 -11.67 -2.40
CA PHE A 58 22.71 -11.02 -3.53
C PHE A 58 23.14 -9.58 -3.75
N HIS A 59 23.87 -8.97 -2.83
CA HIS A 59 24.19 -7.55 -2.89
C HIS A 59 25.01 -7.16 -4.13
N ALA A 60 25.95 -8.03 -4.56
CA ALA A 60 26.76 -7.78 -5.75
C ALA A 60 25.91 -7.68 -7.05
N THR A 61 24.83 -8.44 -7.13
CA THR A 61 23.88 -8.42 -8.26
C THR A 61 22.89 -7.28 -8.15
N LEU A 62 22.33 -7.07 -6.95
CA LEU A 62 21.24 -6.11 -6.75
C LEU A 62 21.71 -4.65 -6.66
N ALA A 63 22.93 -4.39 -6.17
CA ALA A 63 23.41 -3.02 -6.02
C ALA A 63 23.47 -2.24 -7.34
N PRO A 64 24.06 -2.77 -8.43
CA PRO A 64 24.05 -2.07 -9.72
C PRO A 64 22.64 -1.93 -10.30
N GLU A 65 21.75 -2.93 -10.11
CA GLU A 65 20.37 -2.87 -10.57
C GLU A 65 19.58 -1.77 -9.85
N PHE A 66 19.66 -1.70 -8.52
CA PHE A 66 19.00 -0.64 -7.75
C PHE A 66 19.60 0.75 -7.99
N ALA A 67 20.91 0.83 -8.28
CA ALA A 67 21.54 2.09 -8.70
C ALA A 67 20.98 2.57 -10.04
N GLU A 68 20.73 1.65 -10.97
CA GLU A 68 20.10 1.97 -12.26
C GLU A 68 18.63 2.39 -12.10
N GLU A 69 17.85 1.72 -11.25
CA GLU A 69 16.49 2.16 -10.93
C GLU A 69 16.48 3.59 -10.34
N LEU A 70 17.37 3.86 -9.37
CA LEU A 70 17.49 5.18 -8.78
C LEU A 70 17.87 6.25 -9.80
N ARG A 71 18.80 5.94 -10.73
CA ARG A 71 19.21 6.84 -11.82
C ARG A 71 18.07 7.10 -12.82
N LYS A 72 17.35 6.04 -13.20
CA LYS A 72 16.33 6.09 -14.25
C LYS A 72 15.02 6.67 -13.75
N TYR A 73 14.59 6.28 -12.57
CA TYR A 73 13.27 6.62 -12.03
C TYR A 73 13.30 7.62 -10.87
N GLY A 74 14.49 7.88 -10.30
CA GLY A 74 14.64 8.68 -9.07
C GLY A 74 14.19 7.95 -7.80
N ARG A 75 13.86 6.67 -7.90
CA ARG A 75 13.40 5.78 -6.82
C ARG A 75 13.89 4.35 -7.07
N ILE A 76 13.95 3.57 -5.98
CA ILE A 76 14.25 2.14 -6.03
C ILE A 76 12.95 1.38 -5.77
N TYR A 77 12.32 0.91 -6.84
CA TYR A 77 11.05 0.17 -6.77
C TYR A 77 11.25 -1.33 -6.60
N MET A 78 12.43 -1.85 -6.92
CA MET A 78 12.77 -3.28 -6.87
C MET A 78 11.89 -4.10 -7.83
N TYR A 79 11.79 -3.69 -9.09
CA TYR A 79 10.90 -4.30 -10.09
C TYR A 79 11.14 -5.80 -10.29
N ARG A 80 12.38 -6.29 -10.13
CA ARG A 80 12.71 -7.71 -10.16
C ARG A 80 11.81 -8.54 -9.24
N PHE A 81 11.40 -7.97 -8.11
CA PHE A 81 10.62 -8.63 -7.06
C PHE A 81 9.11 -8.43 -7.19
N ARG A 82 8.66 -7.78 -8.25
CA ARG A 82 7.21 -7.70 -8.53
C ARG A 82 6.66 -9.11 -8.70
N PRO A 83 5.59 -9.50 -7.99
CA PRO A 83 4.99 -10.81 -8.14
C PRO A 83 4.54 -11.09 -9.58
N ARG A 84 4.60 -12.36 -9.98
CA ARG A 84 4.15 -12.79 -11.31
C ARG A 84 2.65 -13.10 -11.36
N TYR A 85 1.97 -13.11 -10.23
CA TYR A 85 0.52 -13.23 -10.20
C TYR A 85 -0.15 -11.89 -10.47
N GLU A 86 -1.31 -11.96 -11.09
CA GLU A 86 -2.13 -10.77 -11.35
C GLU A 86 -2.63 -10.14 -10.05
N MET A 87 -2.62 -8.80 -10.02
CA MET A 87 -3.13 -8.01 -8.90
C MET A 87 -4.61 -7.75 -9.07
N TYR A 88 -5.44 -8.47 -8.34
CA TYR A 88 -6.88 -8.25 -8.22
C TYR A 88 -7.39 -8.87 -6.90
N ALA A 89 -8.56 -8.42 -6.46
CA ALA A 89 -9.22 -8.99 -5.29
C ALA A 89 -9.76 -10.40 -5.60
N ARG A 90 -9.13 -11.42 -5.04
CA ARG A 90 -9.61 -12.80 -5.11
C ARG A 90 -10.64 -13.06 -4.02
N PRO A 91 -11.45 -14.12 -4.13
CA PRO A 91 -12.24 -14.61 -3.01
C PRO A 91 -11.38 -14.76 -1.74
N ILE A 92 -11.91 -14.34 -0.60
CA ILE A 92 -11.15 -14.26 0.66
C ILE A 92 -10.52 -15.61 1.06
N ASP A 93 -11.19 -16.70 0.74
CA ASP A 93 -10.75 -18.06 1.12
C ASP A 93 -9.61 -18.59 0.21
N GLU A 94 -9.26 -17.88 -0.87
CA GLU A 94 -8.08 -18.20 -1.68
C GLU A 94 -6.76 -17.69 -1.07
N TYR A 95 -6.84 -16.74 -0.14
CA TYR A 95 -5.66 -16.21 0.51
C TYR A 95 -5.15 -17.16 1.60
N PRO A 96 -3.83 -17.45 1.66
CA PRO A 96 -3.27 -18.20 2.76
C PRO A 96 -3.37 -17.39 4.05
N HIS A 97 -4.06 -17.89 5.06
CA HIS A 97 -4.26 -17.13 6.29
C HIS A 97 -4.45 -18.03 7.52
N ARG A 98 -4.16 -17.46 8.68
CA ARG A 98 -4.55 -17.97 10.01
C ARG A 98 -5.62 -17.09 10.65
N SER A 99 -5.74 -15.83 10.20
CA SER A 99 -6.76 -14.86 10.59
C SER A 99 -7.55 -14.42 9.36
N ARG A 100 -8.88 -14.55 9.41
CA ARG A 100 -9.74 -14.14 8.31
C ARG A 100 -9.67 -12.62 8.06
N GLN A 101 -9.45 -11.84 9.11
CA GLN A 101 -9.23 -10.39 9.00
C GLN A 101 -7.95 -10.07 8.25
N ALA A 102 -6.88 -10.84 8.46
CA ALA A 102 -5.64 -10.69 7.70
C ALA A 102 -5.83 -11.02 6.22
N ALA A 103 -6.62 -12.07 5.90
CA ALA A 103 -6.99 -12.37 4.52
C ALA A 103 -7.76 -11.22 3.85
N ALA A 104 -8.70 -10.61 4.57
CA ALA A 104 -9.43 -9.43 4.08
C ALA A 104 -8.48 -8.25 3.79
N ILE A 105 -7.46 -8.05 4.60
CA ILE A 105 -6.45 -7.00 4.37
C ILE A 105 -5.60 -7.33 3.12
N MET A 106 -5.16 -8.57 2.93
CA MET A 106 -4.44 -8.99 1.72
C MET A 106 -5.29 -8.77 0.45
N LEU A 107 -6.56 -9.12 0.51
CA LEU A 107 -7.54 -8.86 -0.55
C LEU A 107 -7.61 -7.37 -0.88
N MET A 108 -7.72 -6.50 0.13
CA MET A 108 -7.78 -5.05 -0.06
C MET A 108 -6.50 -4.48 -0.66
N ILE A 109 -5.33 -4.97 -0.22
CA ILE A 109 -4.04 -4.57 -0.80
C ILE A 109 -4.01 -4.90 -2.29
N GLN A 110 -4.40 -6.11 -2.68
CA GLN A 110 -4.40 -6.52 -4.09
C GLN A 110 -5.46 -5.81 -4.92
N ASN A 111 -6.63 -5.53 -4.34
CA ASN A 111 -7.63 -4.69 -5.01
C ASN A 111 -7.06 -3.29 -5.33
N ASN A 112 -6.38 -2.69 -4.38
CA ASN A 112 -5.81 -1.35 -4.54
C ASN A 112 -4.67 -1.30 -5.57
N LEU A 113 -3.95 -2.41 -5.74
CA LEU A 113 -2.87 -2.56 -6.72
C LEU A 113 -3.32 -3.15 -8.06
N ASN A 114 -4.61 -3.44 -8.21
CA ASN A 114 -5.19 -3.86 -9.49
C ASN A 114 -4.94 -2.78 -10.55
N PRO A 115 -4.42 -3.13 -11.74
CA PRO A 115 -4.17 -2.17 -12.82
C PRO A 115 -5.41 -1.38 -13.26
N ALA A 116 -6.62 -1.91 -13.04
CA ALA A 116 -7.87 -1.18 -13.28
C ALA A 116 -8.21 -0.15 -12.19
N VAL A 117 -7.51 -0.17 -11.05
CA VAL A 117 -7.75 0.70 -9.88
C VAL A 117 -6.57 1.61 -9.63
N ALA A 118 -5.35 1.07 -9.61
CA ALA A 118 -4.13 1.80 -9.30
C ALA A 118 -3.72 2.73 -10.43
N GLN A 119 -3.30 3.93 -10.09
CA GLN A 119 -2.78 4.90 -11.06
C GLN A 119 -1.49 4.42 -11.72
N HIS A 120 -0.54 3.91 -10.93
CA HIS A 120 0.74 3.36 -11.39
C HIS A 120 1.04 2.06 -10.65
N PRO A 121 0.45 0.93 -11.07
CA PRO A 121 0.47 -0.31 -10.30
C PRO A 121 1.88 -0.90 -10.15
N HIS A 122 2.76 -0.73 -11.15
CA HIS A 122 4.13 -1.24 -11.10
C HIS A 122 5.00 -0.48 -10.10
N GLU A 123 4.68 0.77 -9.81
CA GLU A 123 5.34 1.63 -8.83
C GLU A 123 4.60 1.67 -7.49
N LEU A 124 3.60 0.79 -7.30
CA LEU A 124 2.82 0.69 -6.06
C LEU A 124 2.06 1.97 -5.71
N ILE A 125 1.81 2.83 -6.70
CA ILE A 125 1.10 4.10 -6.53
C ILE A 125 -0.38 3.89 -6.87
N VAL A 126 -1.22 4.11 -5.88
CA VAL A 126 -2.66 3.89 -6.00
C VAL A 126 -3.35 5.10 -6.59
N TYR A 127 -3.11 6.30 -6.03
CA TYR A 127 -3.70 7.54 -6.55
C TYR A 127 -2.93 8.79 -6.13
N GLY A 128 -3.30 9.94 -6.72
CA GLY A 128 -2.79 11.25 -6.28
C GLY A 128 -1.33 11.52 -6.64
N GLY A 129 -0.81 10.82 -7.64
CA GLY A 129 0.56 11.02 -8.16
C GLY A 129 1.68 10.48 -7.26
N ASN A 130 1.49 10.47 -5.93
CA ASN A 130 2.45 9.99 -4.93
C ASN A 130 1.83 9.06 -3.89
N GLY A 131 0.54 8.76 -3.98
CA GLY A 131 -0.18 7.94 -3.02
C GLY A 131 0.19 6.47 -3.09
N ALA A 132 1.40 6.13 -2.64
CA ALA A 132 1.93 4.79 -2.64
C ALA A 132 1.47 3.97 -1.43
N ALA A 133 1.11 2.71 -1.66
CA ALA A 133 0.84 1.75 -0.59
C ALA A 133 2.15 1.25 0.05
N PHE A 134 3.19 1.06 -0.76
CA PHE A 134 4.54 0.65 -0.37
C PHE A 134 5.55 1.44 -1.18
N GLN A 135 6.78 1.57 -0.67
CA GLN A 135 7.87 2.22 -1.42
C GLN A 135 8.45 1.31 -2.51
N ASN A 136 8.46 -0.01 -2.26
CA ASN A 136 9.08 -1.00 -3.14
C ASN A 136 8.43 -2.38 -2.97
N TRP A 137 8.73 -3.26 -3.90
CA TRP A 137 8.13 -4.60 -3.93
C TRP A 137 8.57 -5.51 -2.79
N ALA A 138 9.76 -5.32 -2.20
CA ALA A 138 10.16 -6.09 -1.03
C ALA A 138 9.24 -5.82 0.17
N GLN A 139 8.83 -4.58 0.38
CA GLN A 139 7.88 -4.22 1.44
C GLN A 139 6.52 -4.87 1.23
N TYR A 140 6.03 -4.89 -0.02
CA TYR A 140 4.80 -5.61 -0.37
C TYR A 140 4.91 -7.10 -0.04
N LEU A 141 5.97 -7.77 -0.50
CA LEU A 141 6.16 -9.20 -0.28
C LEU A 141 6.22 -9.56 1.21
N LEU A 142 6.98 -8.79 2.00
CA LEU A 142 7.06 -8.99 3.45
C LEU A 142 5.71 -8.75 4.15
N THR A 143 4.97 -7.75 3.73
CA THR A 143 3.64 -7.47 4.30
C THR A 143 2.68 -8.62 4.04
N MET A 144 2.63 -9.12 2.81
CA MET A 144 1.76 -10.26 2.45
C MET A 144 2.16 -11.53 3.22
N LYS A 145 3.46 -11.79 3.37
CA LYS A 145 3.96 -12.89 4.20
C LYS A 145 3.48 -12.76 5.65
N TYR A 146 3.74 -11.63 6.30
CA TYR A 146 3.31 -11.41 7.69
C TYR A 146 1.80 -11.55 7.86
N LEU A 147 1.00 -11.03 6.93
CA LEU A 147 -0.45 -11.19 6.98
C LEU A 147 -0.87 -12.66 6.83
N SER A 148 -0.17 -13.45 6.02
CA SER A 148 -0.46 -14.88 5.87
C SER A 148 -0.14 -15.72 7.12
N GLU A 149 0.83 -15.28 7.92
CA GLU A 149 1.28 -15.93 9.15
C GLU A 149 0.56 -15.42 10.41
N MET A 150 -0.05 -14.24 10.33
CA MET A 150 -0.69 -13.54 11.44
C MET A 150 -1.82 -14.35 12.08
N THR A 151 -1.81 -14.43 13.41
CA THR A 151 -2.92 -14.95 14.20
C THR A 151 -3.88 -13.84 14.65
N ASP A 152 -5.02 -14.22 15.21
CA ASP A 152 -5.99 -13.25 15.77
C ASP A 152 -5.50 -12.52 17.03
N GLU A 153 -4.36 -12.94 17.59
CA GLU A 153 -3.73 -12.35 18.77
C GLU A 153 -2.44 -11.58 18.43
N GLN A 154 -2.33 -11.14 17.19
CA GLN A 154 -1.21 -10.36 16.69
C GLN A 154 -1.68 -9.12 15.94
N THR A 155 -0.82 -8.10 15.94
CA THR A 155 -0.97 -6.87 15.16
C THR A 155 0.29 -6.69 14.32
N LEU A 156 0.12 -6.50 13.02
CA LEU A 156 1.20 -6.05 12.14
C LEU A 156 1.41 -4.55 12.34
N VAL A 157 2.61 -4.17 12.71
CA VAL A 157 3.01 -2.75 12.82
C VAL A 157 3.81 -2.36 11.60
N MET A 158 3.40 -1.28 10.97
CA MET A 158 4.01 -0.74 9.76
C MET A 158 4.41 0.73 9.94
N TYR A 159 5.51 1.11 9.33
CA TYR A 159 6.00 2.48 9.29
C TYR A 159 6.30 2.87 7.84
N SER A 160 5.54 3.81 7.29
CA SER A 160 5.76 4.33 5.92
C SER A 160 5.98 3.23 4.87
N GLY A 161 5.14 2.20 4.87
CA GLY A 161 5.26 1.04 3.99
C GLY A 161 6.19 -0.07 4.49
N HIS A 162 7.03 0.19 5.50
CA HIS A 162 7.93 -0.81 6.07
C HIS A 162 7.18 -1.68 7.07
N PRO A 163 7.05 -2.99 6.84
CA PRO A 163 6.55 -3.91 7.86
C PRO A 163 7.62 -4.11 8.94
N LEU A 164 7.31 -3.69 10.16
CA LEU A 164 8.25 -3.81 11.30
C LEU A 164 8.17 -5.18 11.96
N GLY A 165 7.03 -5.83 11.92
CA GLY A 165 6.84 -7.17 12.47
C GLY A 165 5.44 -7.42 13.01
N LEU A 166 5.20 -8.67 13.41
CA LEU A 166 4.02 -9.11 14.11
C LEU A 166 4.24 -8.99 15.63
N PHE A 167 3.43 -8.16 16.26
CA PHE A 167 3.50 -7.93 17.71
C PHE A 167 2.33 -8.62 18.42
N PRO A 168 2.55 -9.17 19.63
CA PRO A 168 1.48 -9.70 20.45
C PRO A 168 0.41 -8.65 20.72
N SER A 169 -0.84 -9.05 20.58
CA SER A 169 -2.00 -8.21 20.88
C SER A 169 -3.17 -9.09 21.38
N HIS A 170 -4.40 -8.64 21.21
CA HIS A 170 -5.58 -9.43 21.59
C HIS A 170 -6.59 -9.46 20.43
N ARG A 171 -7.52 -10.40 20.49
CA ARG A 171 -8.49 -10.65 19.39
C ARG A 171 -9.27 -9.41 18.94
N ASN A 172 -9.54 -8.47 19.84
CA ASN A 172 -10.25 -7.23 19.51
C ASN A 172 -9.32 -6.07 19.12
N ALA A 173 -7.99 -6.28 19.08
CA ALA A 173 -7.06 -5.27 18.63
C ALA A 173 -7.09 -5.10 17.10
N PRO A 174 -6.71 -3.94 16.57
CA PRO A 174 -6.49 -3.78 15.14
C PRO A 174 -5.50 -4.82 14.61
N ARG A 175 -5.81 -5.40 13.45
CA ARG A 175 -4.87 -6.37 12.80
C ARG A 175 -3.65 -5.68 12.22
N VAL A 176 -3.78 -4.42 11.82
CA VAL A 176 -2.67 -3.61 11.28
C VAL A 176 -2.70 -2.22 11.90
N VAL A 177 -1.54 -1.74 12.28
CA VAL A 177 -1.29 -0.33 12.63
C VAL A 177 -0.31 0.24 11.63
N VAL A 178 -0.71 1.28 10.93
CA VAL A 178 0.12 1.97 9.94
C VAL A 178 0.41 3.39 10.44
N THR A 179 1.67 3.77 10.41
CA THR A 179 2.08 5.15 10.63
C THR A 179 2.79 5.67 9.37
N ASN A 180 2.49 6.89 8.96
CA ASN A 180 3.20 7.55 7.86
C ASN A 180 4.44 8.34 8.33
N GLY A 181 4.64 8.47 9.60
CA GLY A 181 5.87 8.76 10.30
C GLY A 181 6.60 10.07 10.01
N MET A 182 6.03 10.97 9.21
CA MET A 182 6.73 12.19 8.79
C MET A 182 5.95 13.44 9.10
N VAL A 183 5.70 13.68 10.37
CA VAL A 183 5.29 15.03 10.79
C VAL A 183 6.26 15.53 11.84
N ILE A 184 7.51 15.69 11.44
CA ILE A 184 8.45 16.46 12.20
C ILE A 184 8.47 17.84 11.55
N PRO A 185 8.09 18.93 12.25
CA PRO A 185 7.99 20.25 11.65
C PRO A 185 9.23 20.70 10.86
N ASN A 186 10.40 20.25 11.28
CA ASN A 186 11.68 20.57 10.64
C ASN A 186 11.92 19.84 9.29
N TYR A 187 11.11 18.83 8.95
CA TYR A 187 11.24 18.00 7.75
C TYR A 187 9.93 17.91 6.99
N SER A 188 9.15 18.97 6.94
CA SER A 188 7.81 18.99 6.35
C SER A 188 7.72 19.69 4.98
N LYS A 189 8.86 20.14 4.44
CA LYS A 189 8.90 20.75 3.11
C LYS A 189 8.75 19.68 2.03
N PRO A 190 8.21 20.00 0.85
CA PRO A 190 8.08 19.03 -0.25
C PRO A 190 9.40 18.34 -0.62
N ASP A 191 10.52 19.06 -0.65
CA ASP A 191 11.83 18.50 -0.95
C ASP A 191 12.33 17.53 0.15
N ASP A 192 11.98 17.75 1.41
CA ASP A 192 12.31 16.81 2.49
C ASP A 192 11.62 15.47 2.29
N TRP A 193 10.36 15.48 1.86
CA TRP A 193 9.59 14.28 1.58
C TRP A 193 10.11 13.53 0.37
N GLU A 194 10.43 14.25 -0.72
CA GLU A 194 11.04 13.65 -1.90
C GLU A 194 12.37 12.99 -1.56
N ARG A 195 13.21 13.67 -0.76
CA ARG A 195 14.50 13.18 -0.30
C ARG A 195 14.37 11.95 0.59
N MET A 196 13.50 11.98 1.60
CA MET A 196 13.28 10.85 2.51
C MET A 196 12.71 9.63 1.79
N ASN A 197 11.84 9.85 0.80
CA ASN A 197 11.34 8.78 -0.04
C ASN A 197 12.46 8.19 -0.91
N ALA A 198 13.26 9.02 -1.57
CA ALA A 198 14.37 8.55 -2.38
C ALA A 198 15.43 7.78 -1.57
N LEU A 199 15.64 8.16 -0.30
CA LEU A 199 16.50 7.44 0.64
C LEU A 199 15.91 6.09 1.10
N GLY A 200 14.64 5.81 0.81
CA GLY A 200 13.97 4.63 1.32
C GLY A 200 13.69 4.67 2.83
N VAL A 201 13.58 5.86 3.42
CA VAL A 201 13.34 6.05 4.86
C VAL A 201 11.86 6.24 5.14
N SER A 202 11.19 7.08 4.38
CA SER A 202 9.77 7.38 4.55
C SER A 202 9.12 7.63 3.20
N GLN A 203 7.86 7.28 3.06
CA GLN A 203 7.07 7.65 1.89
C GLN A 203 6.08 8.74 2.27
N TYR A 204 5.85 9.68 1.34
CA TYR A 204 4.64 10.44 1.32
C TYR A 204 3.57 9.59 0.64
N GLY A 205 2.69 9.02 1.46
CA GLY A 205 1.44 8.50 0.95
C GLY A 205 0.32 9.40 1.45
N GLN A 206 -0.69 9.64 0.67
CA GLN A 206 -1.95 10.08 1.25
C GLN A 206 -2.37 9.01 2.26
N MET A 207 -2.93 9.42 3.40
CA MET A 207 -3.30 8.52 4.51
C MET A 207 -4.05 7.27 4.04
N THR A 208 -4.96 7.44 3.08
CA THR A 208 -5.77 6.36 2.53
C THR A 208 -4.97 5.37 1.69
N ALA A 209 -4.01 5.83 0.87
CA ALA A 209 -3.13 4.94 0.13
C ALA A 209 -2.19 4.17 1.06
N GLY A 210 -1.56 4.87 2.01
CA GLY A 210 -0.64 4.26 2.97
C GLY A 210 -1.29 3.27 3.93
N SER A 211 -2.56 3.44 4.25
CA SER A 211 -3.32 2.53 5.11
C SER A 211 -3.98 1.37 4.36
N TYR A 212 -4.04 1.42 3.05
CA TYR A 212 -4.70 0.51 2.09
C TYR A 212 -6.05 -0.09 2.54
N MET A 213 -6.50 0.17 3.75
CA MET A 213 -7.79 -0.24 4.28
C MET A 213 -8.92 0.72 3.92
N TYR A 214 -8.61 1.94 3.55
CA TYR A 214 -9.59 2.98 3.23
C TYR A 214 -9.92 3.08 1.73
N ILE A 215 -9.22 2.34 0.89
CA ILE A 215 -9.42 2.36 -0.56
C ILE A 215 -10.35 1.19 -0.92
N GLY A 216 -11.37 1.49 -1.72
CA GLY A 216 -12.44 0.57 -2.07
C GLY A 216 -13.76 0.92 -1.39
N PRO A 217 -14.72 -0.02 -1.26
CA PRO A 217 -16.06 0.24 -0.72
C PRO A 217 -16.07 0.82 0.70
N GLN A 218 -15.02 0.58 1.47
CA GLN A 218 -14.87 1.08 2.84
C GLN A 218 -14.35 2.51 2.91
N GLY A 219 -13.80 3.05 1.81
CA GLY A 219 -13.23 4.37 1.75
C GLY A 219 -14.25 5.48 1.62
N ILE A 220 -14.07 6.32 0.63
CA ILE A 220 -14.88 7.53 0.44
C ILE A 220 -16.35 7.19 0.20
N VAL A 221 -16.65 6.21 -0.65
CA VAL A 221 -18.04 5.83 -0.97
C VAL A 221 -18.78 5.35 0.28
N HIS A 222 -18.21 4.40 1.02
CA HIS A 222 -18.81 3.88 2.25
C HIS A 222 -18.89 4.97 3.33
N GLY A 223 -17.83 5.73 3.55
CA GLY A 223 -17.80 6.80 4.55
C GLY A 223 -18.82 7.89 4.25
N THR A 224 -18.93 8.34 3.00
CA THR A 224 -19.92 9.33 2.56
C THR A 224 -21.34 8.77 2.71
N THR A 225 -21.59 7.56 2.21
CA THR A 225 -22.92 6.92 2.31
C THR A 225 -23.40 6.78 3.75
N ILE A 226 -22.54 6.29 4.64
CA ILE A 226 -22.88 6.13 6.07
C ILE A 226 -23.11 7.48 6.74
N THR A 227 -22.30 8.49 6.43
CA THR A 227 -22.44 9.83 6.98
C THR A 227 -23.76 10.46 6.56
N VAL A 228 -24.10 10.42 5.27
CA VAL A 228 -25.36 10.94 4.74
C VAL A 228 -26.56 10.18 5.35
N LEU A 229 -26.48 8.85 5.40
CA LEU A 229 -27.54 8.02 5.98
C LEU A 229 -27.76 8.31 7.47
N ASN A 230 -26.70 8.46 8.25
CA ASN A 230 -26.80 8.78 9.68
C ASN A 230 -27.30 10.22 9.91
N ALA A 231 -26.87 11.17 9.09
CA ALA A 231 -27.40 12.54 9.13
C ALA A 231 -28.90 12.57 8.82
N ALA A 232 -29.33 11.82 7.79
CA ALA A 232 -30.76 11.70 7.46
C ALA A 232 -31.56 11.03 8.58
N ARG A 233 -31.03 9.95 9.18
CA ARG A 233 -31.66 9.28 10.34
C ARG A 233 -31.77 10.20 11.56
N LYS A 234 -30.73 10.97 11.84
CA LYS A 234 -30.76 11.98 12.91
C LYS A 234 -31.83 13.03 12.61
N LYS A 235 -31.90 13.52 11.36
CA LYS A 235 -32.89 14.48 10.95
C LYS A 235 -34.33 13.95 11.00
N LEU A 236 -34.51 12.65 10.77
CA LEU A 236 -35.81 11.98 10.86
C LEU A 236 -36.45 12.12 12.25
N ALA A 237 -35.63 12.22 13.30
CA ALA A 237 -36.15 12.45 14.67
C ALA A 237 -36.92 13.77 14.82
N ASP A 238 -36.70 14.73 13.95
CA ASP A 238 -37.44 16.00 13.93
C ASP A 238 -38.86 15.86 13.29
N TYR A 239 -39.14 14.70 12.70
CA TYR A 239 -40.39 14.40 11.97
C TYR A 239 -41.00 13.10 12.46
N PRO A 240 -41.64 13.08 13.63
CA PRO A 240 -42.13 11.85 14.28
C PRO A 240 -43.22 11.11 13.49
N GLU A 241 -43.89 11.77 12.55
CA GLU A 241 -44.85 11.18 11.62
C GLU A 241 -44.23 10.33 10.52
N ARG A 242 -42.92 10.50 10.26
CA ARG A 242 -42.20 9.72 9.22
C ARG A 242 -41.59 8.46 9.80
N LYS A 243 -41.68 7.36 9.05
CA LYS A 243 -41.13 6.06 9.44
C LYS A 243 -39.72 5.82 8.87
N ASP A 244 -39.39 6.54 7.80
CA ASP A 244 -38.15 6.37 7.09
C ASP A 244 -37.70 7.67 6.36
N ILE A 245 -36.57 7.60 5.66
CA ILE A 245 -35.97 8.73 4.97
C ILE A 245 -36.46 8.92 3.53
N HIS A 246 -37.44 8.14 3.05
CA HIS A 246 -37.97 8.27 1.71
C HIS A 246 -38.58 9.66 1.48
N GLY A 247 -38.28 10.26 0.34
CA GLY A 247 -38.76 11.60 -0.02
C GLY A 247 -38.05 12.75 0.72
N MET A 248 -36.99 12.50 1.48
CA MET A 248 -36.11 13.54 1.97
C MET A 248 -35.18 14.01 0.85
N LEU A 249 -35.02 15.32 0.71
CA LEU A 249 -34.09 15.91 -0.25
C LEU A 249 -32.70 16.02 0.37
N PHE A 250 -31.71 15.44 -0.29
CA PHE A 250 -30.30 15.69 -0.02
C PHE A 250 -29.74 16.65 -1.04
N VAL A 251 -29.12 17.73 -0.60
CA VAL A 251 -28.48 18.73 -1.46
C VAL A 251 -26.99 18.75 -1.16
N SER A 252 -26.18 18.56 -2.21
CA SER A 252 -24.73 18.69 -2.15
C SER A 252 -24.25 19.77 -3.10
N SER A 253 -23.17 20.45 -2.75
CA SER A 253 -22.50 21.38 -3.66
C SER A 253 -21.08 20.87 -3.95
N GLY A 254 -20.78 20.74 -5.25
CA GLY A 254 -19.54 20.17 -5.74
C GLY A 254 -19.74 18.82 -6.43
N LEU A 255 -18.91 18.56 -7.45
CA LEU A 255 -18.92 17.35 -8.26
C LEU A 255 -17.54 16.68 -8.27
N GLY A 256 -16.80 16.81 -7.19
CA GLY A 256 -15.52 16.11 -7.03
C GLY A 256 -15.70 14.65 -6.63
N GLY A 257 -14.62 13.88 -6.62
CA GLY A 257 -14.63 12.44 -6.28
C GLY A 257 -15.19 12.09 -4.88
N MET A 258 -15.44 13.10 -4.05
CA MET A 258 -16.09 12.94 -2.72
C MET A 258 -17.62 12.99 -2.79
N THR A 259 -18.19 13.46 -3.89
CA THR A 259 -19.63 13.74 -4.04
C THR A 259 -20.27 12.99 -5.22
N GLY A 260 -19.47 12.32 -6.03
CA GLY A 260 -19.90 11.55 -7.19
C GLY A 260 -20.15 10.09 -6.91
#